data_5232be44de7a6b27882960ba1bb2d6f9
#
_entry.id   5232be44de7a6b27882960ba1bb2d6f9
#
_cell.length_a   1.000
_cell.length_b   1.000
_cell.length_c   1.000
_cell.angle_alpha   90.00
_cell.angle_beta   90.00
_cell.angle_gamma   90.00
#
_symmetry.space_group_name_H-M   'P 1'
#
loop_
_entity.id
_entity.type
_entity.pdbx_description
1 polymer ?
#
loop_
_entity_poly.entity_id
_entity_poly.type
_entity_poly.pdbx_seq_one_letter_code
_entity_poly.pdbx_strand_id
1 'polypeptide(L)'
;MNIKLILFFILIPFLAISHEVNIEDKSVEEVVKQRMANMSKIKAYSSKMYPMTMSGEFDEIKEVNEKLLHAATEFKELFPEGTQGGKASNLIWEDRETFDIYIDNFIKSIQDIAISIENEDSVSLMENFNIMASNCGTCHKKFRN
;
A
#
# COMPACT_ATOMS: atom_id res chain seq x y z
N MET A 1 -54.74 -20.40 15.41
CA MET A 1 -53.93 -19.46 16.24
C MET A 1 -52.55 -19.39 15.57
N ASN A 2 -52.35 -18.41 14.65
CA ASN A 2 -51.16 -18.31 13.81
C ASN A 2 -50.13 -17.39 14.49
N ILE A 3 -49.05 -18.00 15.00
CA ILE A 3 -47.91 -17.28 15.57
C ILE A 3 -47.00 -16.86 14.39
N LYS A 4 -47.03 -15.56 14.04
CA LYS A 4 -46.07 -14.97 13.09
C LYS A 4 -44.74 -14.76 13.83
N LEU A 5 -43.76 -15.61 13.46
CA LEU A 5 -42.38 -15.45 13.92
C LEU A 5 -41.77 -14.23 13.20
N ILE A 6 -41.64 -13.11 13.91
CA ILE A 6 -40.95 -11.93 13.40
C ILE A 6 -39.44 -12.15 13.62
N LEU A 7 -38.74 -12.45 12.54
CA LEU A 7 -37.25 -12.50 12.55
C LEU A 7 -36.71 -11.07 12.65
N PHE A 8 -36.20 -10.72 13.80
CA PHE A 8 -35.50 -9.45 14.03
C PHE A 8 -34.08 -9.57 13.46
N PHE A 9 -33.86 -9.02 12.27
CA PHE A 9 -32.50 -8.92 11.70
C PHE A 9 -31.75 -7.82 12.47
N ILE A 10 -30.87 -8.23 13.38
CA ILE A 10 -29.95 -7.31 14.06
C ILE A 10 -28.85 -6.97 13.05
N LEU A 11 -28.95 -5.78 12.45
CA LEU A 11 -27.90 -5.19 11.63
C LEU A 11 -26.76 -4.75 12.56
N ILE A 12 -25.73 -5.59 12.72
CA ILE A 12 -24.52 -5.21 13.45
C ILE A 12 -23.74 -4.26 12.53
N PRO A 13 -23.53 -2.99 12.89
CA PRO A 13 -22.68 -2.11 12.11
C PRO A 13 -21.23 -2.66 12.19
N PHE A 14 -20.70 -3.06 11.05
CA PHE A 14 -19.29 -3.39 10.90
C PHE A 14 -18.51 -2.08 11.04
N LEU A 15 -18.01 -1.82 12.24
CA LEU A 15 -17.05 -0.73 12.48
C LEU A 15 -15.75 -1.10 11.78
N ALA A 16 -15.56 -0.58 10.56
CA ALA A 16 -14.26 -0.56 9.93
C ALA A 16 -13.36 0.31 10.79
N ILE A 17 -12.45 -0.30 11.54
CA ILE A 17 -11.38 0.39 12.23
C ILE A 17 -10.38 0.81 11.15
N SER A 18 -10.56 2.01 10.60
CA SER A 18 -9.52 2.65 9.81
C SER A 18 -8.36 2.97 10.76
N HIS A 19 -7.22 2.32 10.58
CA HIS A 19 -5.97 2.67 11.24
C HIS A 19 -5.47 3.97 10.58
N GLU A 20 -6.02 5.09 11.03
CA GLU A 20 -5.55 6.42 10.63
C GLU A 20 -4.16 6.65 11.27
N VAL A 21 -3.15 6.87 10.42
CA VAL A 21 -1.81 7.23 10.91
C VAL A 21 -1.91 8.64 11.47
N ASN A 22 -2.01 8.78 12.79
CA ASN A 22 -2.06 10.09 13.44
C ASN A 22 -0.67 10.76 13.32
N ILE A 23 -0.59 11.80 12.48
CA ILE A 23 0.64 12.55 12.20
C ILE A 23 0.62 13.93 12.87
N GLU A 24 -0.54 14.41 13.34
CA GLU A 24 -0.77 15.80 13.76
C GLU A 24 0.14 16.27 14.93
N ASP A 25 0.60 15.35 15.78
CA ASP A 25 1.43 15.68 16.95
C ASP A 25 2.92 15.31 16.78
N LYS A 26 3.36 14.90 15.59
CA LYS A 26 4.73 14.41 15.36
C LYS A 26 5.66 15.52 14.87
N SER A 27 6.88 15.50 15.38
CA SER A 27 7.94 16.36 14.84
C SER A 27 8.30 15.95 13.40
N VAL A 28 8.85 16.90 12.63
CA VAL A 28 9.34 16.63 11.26
C VAL A 28 10.32 15.45 11.24
N GLU A 29 11.22 15.36 12.22
CA GLU A 29 12.21 14.28 12.34
C GLU A 29 11.52 12.91 12.49
N GLU A 30 10.49 12.82 13.33
CA GLU A 30 9.72 11.59 13.53
C GLU A 30 8.97 11.17 12.27
N VAL A 31 8.36 12.11 11.54
CA VAL A 31 7.70 11.82 10.25
C VAL A 31 8.71 11.33 9.22
N VAL A 32 9.88 11.96 9.10
CA VAL A 32 10.97 11.52 8.21
C VAL A 32 11.45 10.11 8.58
N LYS A 33 11.63 9.82 9.87
CA LYS A 33 12.02 8.49 10.36
C LYS A 33 10.98 7.43 10.03
N GLN A 34 9.69 7.74 10.21
CA GLN A 34 8.60 6.83 9.85
C GLN A 34 8.55 6.58 8.34
N ARG A 35 8.70 7.61 7.53
CA ARG A 35 8.78 7.51 6.06
C ARG A 35 9.90 6.56 5.63
N MET A 36 11.09 6.68 6.23
CA MET A 36 12.22 5.80 5.94
C MET A 36 11.97 4.35 6.39
N ALA A 37 11.39 4.17 7.58
CA ALA A 37 11.05 2.85 8.11
C ALA A 37 9.98 2.16 7.26
N ASN A 38 8.95 2.90 6.85
CA ASN A 38 7.87 2.39 6.01
C ASN A 38 8.39 2.00 4.62
N MET A 39 9.22 2.84 3.98
CA MET A 39 9.87 2.50 2.70
C MET A 39 10.76 1.25 2.81
N SER A 40 11.41 1.03 3.95
CA SER A 40 12.18 -0.20 4.22
C SER A 40 11.28 -1.43 4.28
N LYS A 41 10.07 -1.33 4.88
CA LYS A 41 9.06 -2.41 4.87
C LYS A 41 8.60 -2.72 3.44
N ILE A 42 8.24 -1.68 2.66
CA ILE A 42 7.84 -1.83 1.25
C ILE A 42 8.92 -2.59 0.46
N LYS A 43 10.19 -2.18 0.59
CA LYS A 43 11.31 -2.86 -0.06
C LYS A 43 11.42 -4.32 0.38
N ALA A 44 11.31 -4.60 1.68
CA ALA A 44 11.44 -5.96 2.21
C ALA A 44 10.33 -6.88 1.69
N TYR A 45 9.06 -6.43 1.70
CA TYR A 45 7.93 -7.19 1.19
C TYR A 45 8.02 -7.43 -0.31
N SER A 46 8.36 -6.41 -1.11
CA SER A 46 8.54 -6.55 -2.56
C SER A 46 9.67 -7.54 -2.89
N SER A 47 10.79 -7.47 -2.15
CA SER A 47 11.92 -8.40 -2.35
C SER A 47 11.57 -9.83 -1.95
N LYS A 48 10.77 -10.02 -0.89
CA LYS A 48 10.28 -11.34 -0.48
C LYS A 48 9.31 -11.94 -1.49
N MET A 49 8.45 -11.11 -2.08
CA MET A 49 7.44 -11.55 -3.05
C MET A 49 8.07 -12.05 -4.36
N TYR A 50 9.15 -11.46 -4.83
CA TYR A 50 9.72 -11.77 -6.15
C TYR A 50 9.96 -13.27 -6.39
N PRO A 51 10.69 -14.03 -5.56
CA PRO A 51 10.87 -15.47 -5.79
C PRO A 51 9.57 -16.26 -5.72
N MET A 52 8.60 -15.82 -4.91
CA MET A 52 7.31 -16.50 -4.76
C MET A 52 6.44 -16.39 -6.01
N THR A 53 6.55 -15.29 -6.78
CA THR A 53 5.83 -15.16 -8.07
C THR A 53 6.25 -16.23 -9.09
N MET A 54 7.44 -16.82 -8.92
CA MET A 54 7.96 -17.87 -9.78
C MET A 54 7.63 -19.28 -9.30
N SER A 55 7.39 -19.47 -7.98
CA SER A 55 7.09 -20.78 -7.38
C SER A 55 5.59 -21.13 -7.39
N GLY A 56 4.70 -20.13 -7.56
CA GLY A 56 3.25 -20.35 -7.55
C GLY A 56 2.70 -20.59 -6.14
N GLU A 57 3.38 -20.11 -5.09
CA GLU A 57 2.97 -20.24 -3.69
C GLU A 57 1.94 -19.15 -3.34
N PHE A 58 0.72 -19.26 -3.89
CA PHE A 58 -0.31 -18.21 -3.83
C PHE A 58 -0.71 -17.81 -2.41
N ASP A 59 -0.83 -18.76 -1.47
CA ASP A 59 -1.20 -18.47 -0.09
C ASP A 59 -0.15 -17.59 0.62
N GLU A 60 1.14 -17.92 0.42
CA GLU A 60 2.23 -17.15 1.01
C GLU A 60 2.38 -15.75 0.37
N ILE A 61 2.19 -15.67 -0.96
CA ILE A 61 2.19 -14.40 -1.68
C ILE A 61 1.06 -13.50 -1.19
N LYS A 62 -0.13 -14.05 -0.94
CA LYS A 62 -1.29 -13.31 -0.44
C LYS A 62 -0.95 -12.58 0.86
N GLU A 63 -0.40 -13.28 1.83
CA GLU A 63 -0.01 -12.67 3.11
C GLU A 63 1.01 -11.53 2.93
N VAL A 64 2.01 -11.75 2.05
CA VAL A 64 3.03 -10.73 1.79
C VAL A 64 2.45 -9.52 1.05
N ASN A 65 1.53 -9.76 0.09
CA ASN A 65 0.87 -8.71 -0.68
C ASN A 65 -0.03 -7.83 0.21
N GLU A 66 -0.76 -8.41 1.15
CA GLU A 66 -1.57 -7.67 2.12
C GLU A 66 -0.70 -6.74 2.98
N LYS A 67 0.46 -7.23 3.46
CA LYS A 67 1.42 -6.41 4.21
C LYS A 67 2.03 -5.30 3.35
N LEU A 68 2.30 -5.59 2.08
CA LEU A 68 2.82 -4.59 1.14
C LEU A 68 1.77 -3.52 0.85
N LEU A 69 0.52 -3.91 0.62
CA LEU A 69 -0.58 -2.98 0.39
C LEU A 69 -0.79 -2.05 1.59
N HIS A 70 -0.81 -2.62 2.80
CA HIS A 70 -0.92 -1.83 4.03
C HIS A 70 0.23 -0.83 4.15
N ALA A 71 1.48 -1.26 3.96
CA ALA A 71 2.63 -0.38 4.02
C ALA A 71 2.61 0.72 2.94
N ALA A 72 2.14 0.41 1.72
CA ALA A 72 2.02 1.39 0.65
C ALA A 72 0.94 2.44 0.94
N THR A 73 -0.19 2.03 1.52
CA THR A 73 -1.27 2.94 1.92
C THR A 73 -0.82 3.85 3.08
N GLU A 74 -0.16 3.30 4.10
CA GLU A 74 0.43 4.12 5.17
C GLU A 74 1.46 5.13 4.62
N PHE A 75 2.27 4.72 3.65
CA PHE A 75 3.30 5.58 3.06
C PHE A 75 2.73 6.83 2.40
N LYS A 76 1.57 6.73 1.77
CA LYS A 76 0.88 7.86 1.14
C LYS A 76 0.63 9.01 2.12
N GLU A 77 0.28 8.69 3.36
CA GLU A 77 -0.08 9.65 4.41
C GLU A 77 1.14 10.32 5.07
N LEU A 78 2.36 9.84 4.80
CA LEU A 78 3.58 10.33 5.47
C LEU A 78 4.21 11.59 4.84
N PHE A 79 3.45 12.38 4.07
CA PHE A 79 3.94 13.59 3.37
C PHE A 79 3.07 14.83 3.62
N PRO A 80 2.73 15.16 4.89
CA PRO A 80 2.03 16.41 5.16
C PRO A 80 2.93 17.63 4.84
N GLU A 81 2.29 18.79 4.64
CA GLU A 81 3.01 20.05 4.44
C GLU A 81 3.98 20.33 5.61
N GLY A 82 5.12 20.92 5.29
CA GLY A 82 6.13 21.28 6.29
C GLY A 82 7.01 20.13 6.76
N THR A 83 6.88 18.91 6.18
CA THR A 83 7.69 17.74 6.58
C THR A 83 8.78 17.36 5.59
N GLN A 84 9.34 18.35 4.88
CA GLN A 84 10.47 18.16 3.98
C GLN A 84 11.67 17.58 4.73
N GLY A 85 12.40 16.69 4.09
CA GLY A 85 13.61 16.12 4.67
C GLY A 85 13.92 14.68 4.29
N GLY A 86 15.03 14.17 4.77
CA GLY A 86 15.55 12.85 4.43
C GLY A 86 15.96 12.78 2.95
N LYS A 87 15.56 11.71 2.27
CA LYS A 87 15.79 11.53 0.83
C LYS A 87 14.61 11.95 -0.04
N ALA A 88 13.59 12.55 0.53
CA ALA A 88 12.45 13.07 -0.21
C ALA A 88 12.83 14.38 -0.91
N SER A 89 12.59 14.46 -2.22
CA SER A 89 12.76 15.68 -2.98
C SER A 89 11.68 16.70 -2.61
N ASN A 90 11.98 17.99 -2.64
CA ASN A 90 10.99 19.05 -2.45
C ASN A 90 9.89 19.02 -3.52
N LEU A 91 10.17 18.44 -4.68
CA LEU A 91 9.17 18.24 -5.74
C LEU A 91 7.91 17.49 -5.27
N ILE A 92 7.98 16.73 -4.19
CA ILE A 92 6.82 16.05 -3.60
C ILE A 92 5.74 17.06 -3.18
N TRP A 93 6.14 18.20 -2.66
CA TRP A 93 5.23 19.27 -2.21
C TRP A 93 4.97 20.31 -3.29
N GLU A 94 5.94 20.54 -4.18
CA GLU A 94 5.81 21.48 -5.31
C GLU A 94 4.92 20.93 -6.43
N ASP A 95 4.94 19.62 -6.66
CA ASP A 95 4.15 18.91 -7.69
C ASP A 95 3.36 17.76 -7.05
N ARG A 96 2.56 18.12 -6.05
CA ARG A 96 1.82 17.17 -5.21
C ARG A 96 0.87 16.30 -6.02
N GLU A 97 0.19 16.84 -6.98
CA GLU A 97 -0.74 16.10 -7.84
C GLU A 97 -0.02 14.95 -8.57
N THR A 98 1.12 15.22 -9.18
CA THR A 98 1.89 14.15 -9.85
C THR A 98 2.42 13.13 -8.85
N PHE A 99 2.86 13.55 -7.66
CA PHE A 99 3.29 12.63 -6.61
C PHE A 99 2.17 11.67 -6.19
N ASP A 100 0.98 12.20 -5.94
CA ASP A 100 -0.18 11.40 -5.56
C ASP A 100 -0.56 10.40 -6.65
N ILE A 101 -0.53 10.81 -7.93
CA ILE A 101 -0.75 9.91 -9.07
C ILE A 101 0.25 8.74 -9.07
N TYR A 102 1.53 9.00 -8.78
CA TYR A 102 2.55 7.94 -8.76
C TYR A 102 2.35 6.96 -7.60
N ILE A 103 1.98 7.45 -6.42
CA ILE A 103 1.65 6.61 -5.28
C ILE A 103 0.40 5.79 -5.55
N ASP A 104 -0.65 6.39 -6.12
CA ASP A 104 -1.88 5.70 -6.45
C ASP A 104 -1.68 4.60 -7.51
N ASN A 105 -0.84 4.85 -8.53
CA ASN A 105 -0.46 3.85 -9.51
C ASN A 105 0.31 2.68 -8.85
N PHE A 106 1.18 2.96 -7.89
CA PHE A 106 1.88 1.94 -7.14
C PHE A 106 0.91 1.10 -6.29
N ILE A 107 0.01 1.73 -5.53
CA ILE A 107 -1.03 1.05 -4.74
C ILE A 107 -1.93 0.20 -5.64
N LYS A 108 -2.37 0.76 -6.77
CA LYS A 108 -3.18 0.03 -7.75
C LYS A 108 -2.48 -1.22 -8.27
N SER A 109 -1.19 -1.14 -8.61
CA SER A 109 -0.45 -2.31 -9.09
C SER A 109 -0.35 -3.43 -8.05
N ILE A 110 -0.32 -3.10 -6.73
CA ILE A 110 -0.37 -4.09 -5.66
C ILE A 110 -1.77 -4.72 -5.55
N GLN A 111 -2.84 -3.96 -5.80
CA GLN A 111 -4.21 -4.47 -5.86
C GLN A 111 -4.41 -5.38 -7.07
N ASP A 112 -3.82 -5.06 -8.22
CA ASP A 112 -3.87 -5.91 -9.41
C ASP A 112 -3.12 -7.26 -9.17
N ILE A 113 -2.04 -7.24 -8.38
CA ILE A 113 -1.39 -8.47 -7.88
C ILE A 113 -2.36 -9.30 -7.03
N ALA A 114 -3.13 -8.68 -6.13
CA ALA A 114 -4.11 -9.39 -5.30
C ALA A 114 -5.15 -10.13 -6.17
N ILE A 115 -5.64 -9.49 -7.24
CA ILE A 115 -6.57 -10.10 -8.19
C ILE A 115 -5.94 -11.33 -8.89
N SER A 116 -4.66 -11.22 -9.29
CA SER A 116 -3.95 -12.35 -9.88
C SER A 116 -3.79 -13.53 -8.92
N ILE A 117 -3.55 -13.23 -7.64
CA ILE A 117 -3.45 -14.23 -6.57
C ILE A 117 -4.79 -14.94 -6.35
N GLU A 118 -5.89 -14.17 -6.27
CA GLU A 118 -7.25 -14.73 -6.09
C GLU A 118 -7.68 -15.64 -7.24
N ASN A 119 -7.21 -15.36 -8.45
CA ASN A 119 -7.48 -16.17 -9.64
C ASN A 119 -6.45 -17.29 -9.87
N GLU A 120 -5.43 -17.41 -9.02
CA GLU A 120 -4.30 -18.35 -9.19
C GLU A 120 -3.64 -18.22 -10.59
N ASP A 121 -3.62 -17.00 -11.14
CA ASP A 121 -3.07 -16.70 -12.48
C ASP A 121 -1.60 -16.27 -12.38
N SER A 122 -0.69 -17.24 -12.54
CA SER A 122 0.76 -17.02 -12.48
C SER A 122 1.28 -16.08 -13.57
N VAL A 123 0.64 -16.02 -14.74
CA VAL A 123 1.07 -15.14 -15.83
C VAL A 123 0.77 -13.69 -15.48
N SER A 124 -0.48 -13.39 -15.14
CA SER A 124 -0.89 -12.05 -14.71
C SER A 124 -0.18 -11.62 -13.42
N LEU A 125 0.11 -12.56 -12.51
CA LEU A 125 0.86 -12.29 -11.29
C LEU A 125 2.25 -11.75 -11.58
N MET A 126 3.00 -12.42 -12.47
CA MET A 126 4.34 -11.99 -12.86
C MET A 126 4.30 -10.65 -13.60
N GLU A 127 3.34 -10.44 -14.50
CA GLU A 127 3.17 -9.19 -15.24
C GLU A 127 2.87 -8.02 -14.29
N ASN A 128 1.89 -8.18 -13.40
CA ASN A 128 1.51 -7.16 -12.42
C ASN A 128 2.63 -6.86 -11.42
N PHE A 129 3.41 -7.88 -11.03
CA PHE A 129 4.61 -7.67 -10.21
C PHE A 129 5.65 -6.80 -10.94
N ASN A 130 5.91 -7.04 -12.22
CA ASN A 130 6.84 -6.24 -13.02
C ASN A 130 6.36 -4.79 -13.16
N ILE A 131 5.05 -4.57 -13.34
CA ILE A 131 4.45 -3.22 -13.35
C ILE A 131 4.68 -2.53 -12.00
N MET A 132 4.39 -3.21 -10.90
CA MET A 132 4.62 -2.69 -9.55
C MET A 132 6.10 -2.32 -9.33
N ALA A 133 7.03 -3.19 -9.71
CA ALA A 133 8.47 -2.93 -9.59
C ALA A 133 8.93 -1.72 -10.43
N SER A 134 8.37 -1.54 -11.63
CA SER A 134 8.64 -0.40 -12.50
C SER A 134 8.18 0.92 -11.86
N ASN A 135 7.05 0.93 -11.14
CA ASN A 135 6.56 2.12 -10.42
C ASN A 135 7.55 2.62 -9.37
N CYS A 136 8.29 1.72 -8.70
CA CYS A 136 9.35 2.12 -7.77
C CYS A 136 10.43 2.99 -8.44
N GLY A 137 10.92 2.55 -9.59
CA GLY A 137 11.95 3.27 -10.35
C GLY A 137 11.46 4.61 -10.87
N THR A 138 10.24 4.66 -11.39
CA THR A 138 9.63 5.86 -11.96
C THR A 138 9.43 6.93 -10.89
N CYS A 139 8.87 6.57 -9.73
CA CYS A 139 8.69 7.48 -8.61
C CYS A 139 10.04 7.98 -8.06
N HIS A 140 11.01 7.07 -7.82
CA HIS A 140 12.31 7.44 -7.27
C HIS A 140 13.11 8.36 -8.20
N LYS A 141 12.99 8.19 -9.51
CA LYS A 141 13.68 9.05 -10.48
C LYS A 141 13.24 10.52 -10.37
N LYS A 142 11.97 10.78 -10.03
CA LYS A 142 11.43 12.14 -9.97
C LYS A 142 11.46 12.70 -8.54
N PHE A 143 11.13 11.90 -7.54
CA PHE A 143 10.79 12.36 -6.19
C PHE A 143 11.80 11.97 -5.09
N ARG A 144 12.94 11.36 -5.46
CA ARG A 144 13.99 10.99 -4.50
C ARG A 144 15.33 11.68 -4.85
N ASN A 145 15.95 12.33 -3.81
CA ASN A 145 17.31 12.89 -3.87
C ASN A 145 18.37 11.79 -3.68
#